data_5f41ddde411ad76c8b6f44c7aaaa4b15
#
_entry.id   5f41ddde411ad76c8b6f44c7aaaa4b15
#
_cell.length_a   1.000
_cell.length_b   1.000
_cell.length_c   1.000
_cell.angle_alpha   90.00
_cell.angle_beta   90.00
_cell.angle_gamma   90.00
#
_symmetry.space_group_name_H-M   'P 1'
#
loop_
_entity.id
_entity.type
_entity.pdbx_description
1 polymer ?
#
loop_
_entity_poly.entity_id
_entity_poly.type
_entity_poly.pdbx_seq_one_letter_code
_entity_poly.pdbx_strand_id
1 'polypeptide(L)'
;LQELSQHPLIRSQYTVLAEAAGTVATPHIRNVGTLAGNICQRPWCWYFRQGFPCFKHGGDRCYSVVGQNQLHAIFGGGPSFIVHPSDTAPALMALEAMFRIAGPDGERVVPASDFFVLPREEVSRENILGPDEVLIEIELPPARQNVESTYVKIMDREAWTHAVLSVAAVLEIDQGVCRMARIVLGAVAPIPWHLPHVERMLVGQ
;
A
#
# COMPACT_ATOMS: atom_id res chain seq x y z
N LEU A 1 14.33 1.49 3.70
CA LEU A 1 13.13 1.63 4.55
C LEU A 1 13.51 2.16 5.95
N GLN A 2 14.58 1.66 6.54
CA GLN A 2 15.02 2.13 7.88
C GLN A 2 15.41 3.61 7.84
N GLU A 3 16.19 4.03 6.86
CA GLU A 3 16.56 5.43 6.65
C GLU A 3 15.31 6.31 6.48
N LEU A 4 14.37 5.88 5.64
CA LEU A 4 13.10 6.59 5.41
C LEU A 4 12.32 6.81 6.71
N SER A 5 12.21 5.78 7.55
CA SER A 5 11.48 5.84 8.83
C SER A 5 12.13 6.78 9.87
N GLN A 6 13.40 7.11 9.70
CA GLN A 6 14.19 7.92 10.63
C GLN A 6 14.55 9.30 10.09
N HIS A 7 14.37 9.54 8.79
CA HIS A 7 14.78 10.79 8.15
C HIS A 7 14.00 11.98 8.72
N PRO A 8 14.67 13.02 9.22
CA PRO A 8 14.02 14.13 9.94
C PRO A 8 12.92 14.82 9.13
N LEU A 9 13.16 15.07 7.83
CA LEU A 9 12.18 15.70 6.95
C LEU A 9 10.94 14.80 6.75
N ILE A 10 11.12 13.50 6.56
CA ILE A 10 9.99 12.57 6.37
C ILE A 10 9.18 12.46 7.67
N ARG A 11 9.85 12.38 8.81
CA ARG A 11 9.18 12.34 10.11
C ARG A 11 8.40 13.61 10.45
N SER A 12 8.86 14.77 10.00
CA SER A 12 8.21 16.03 10.30
C SER A 12 7.14 16.46 9.30
N GLN A 13 7.27 16.06 8.03
CA GLN A 13 6.39 16.54 6.96
C GLN A 13 5.51 15.43 6.33
N TYR A 14 5.92 14.17 6.49
CA TYR A 14 5.23 13.01 5.92
C TYR A 14 5.14 11.88 6.95
N THR A 15 4.67 12.20 8.15
CA THR A 15 4.66 11.31 9.33
C THR A 15 4.06 9.95 9.01
N VAL A 16 2.95 9.91 8.27
CA VAL A 16 2.29 8.66 7.83
C VAL A 16 3.25 7.71 7.11
N LEU A 17 4.16 8.24 6.29
CA LEU A 17 5.13 7.42 5.55
C LEU A 17 6.27 6.95 6.46
N ALA A 18 6.76 7.80 7.36
CA ALA A 18 7.78 7.43 8.34
C ALA A 18 7.29 6.31 9.26
N GLU A 19 6.06 6.42 9.78
CA GLU A 19 5.42 5.44 10.63
C GLU A 19 5.18 4.12 9.88
N ALA A 20 4.60 4.18 8.67
CA ALA A 20 4.40 3.00 7.83
C ALA A 20 5.71 2.26 7.54
N ALA A 21 6.76 2.98 7.12
CA ALA A 21 8.07 2.40 6.88
C ALA A 21 8.68 1.77 8.15
N GLY A 22 8.46 2.39 9.32
CA GLY A 22 8.94 1.91 10.62
C GLY A 22 8.29 0.61 11.08
N THR A 23 7.09 0.27 10.60
CA THR A 23 6.36 -0.96 10.97
C THR A 23 6.64 -2.14 10.02
N VAL A 24 7.38 -1.91 8.93
CA VAL A 24 7.73 -3.00 8.00
C VAL A 24 8.65 -4.01 8.65
N ALA A 25 8.26 -5.28 8.65
CA ALA A 25 9.05 -6.45 9.04
C ALA A 25 9.88 -6.28 10.33
N THR A 26 11.21 -6.30 10.23
CA THR A 26 12.17 -6.11 11.32
C THR A 26 13.20 -5.05 10.94
N PRO A 27 13.97 -4.49 11.91
CA PRO A 27 15.05 -3.54 11.60
C PRO A 27 16.07 -4.09 10.59
N HIS A 28 16.43 -5.38 10.68
CA HIS A 28 17.36 -6.01 9.74
C HIS A 28 16.83 -6.02 8.30
N ILE A 29 15.54 -6.34 8.11
CA ILE A 29 14.90 -6.31 6.79
C ILE A 29 14.79 -4.86 6.29
N ARG A 30 14.44 -3.91 7.15
CA ARG A 30 14.33 -2.49 6.77
C ARG A 30 15.67 -1.89 6.35
N ASN A 31 16.80 -2.35 6.91
CA ASN A 31 18.14 -1.87 6.55
C ASN A 31 18.52 -2.20 5.10
N VAL A 32 18.00 -3.29 4.54
CA VAL A 32 18.28 -3.74 3.16
C VAL A 32 17.10 -3.56 2.22
N GLY A 33 15.89 -3.45 2.76
CA GLY A 33 14.67 -3.31 1.97
C GLY A 33 14.54 -1.90 1.37
N THR A 34 14.22 -1.84 0.07
CA THR A 34 13.91 -0.59 -0.63
C THR A 34 12.42 -0.27 -0.56
N LEU A 35 12.06 1.01 -0.77
CA LEU A 35 10.67 1.42 -0.83
C LEU A 35 9.98 0.82 -2.06
N ALA A 36 10.61 0.86 -3.23
CA ALA A 36 10.09 0.25 -4.45
C ALA A 36 9.87 -1.26 -4.30
N GLY A 37 10.85 -1.98 -3.71
CA GLY A 37 10.70 -3.42 -3.42
C GLY A 37 9.55 -3.73 -2.47
N ASN A 38 9.28 -2.86 -1.49
CA ASN A 38 8.11 -3.00 -0.60
C ASN A 38 6.79 -2.81 -1.35
N ILE A 39 6.70 -1.85 -2.25
CA ILE A 39 5.48 -1.57 -3.05
C ILE A 39 5.24 -2.66 -4.08
N CYS A 40 6.29 -3.19 -4.71
CA CYS A 40 6.20 -4.21 -5.76
C CYS A 40 6.10 -5.64 -5.22
N GLN A 41 5.83 -5.83 -3.94
CA GLN A 41 5.69 -7.17 -3.35
C GLN A 41 4.58 -7.97 -4.00
N ARG A 42 4.85 -9.28 -4.21
CA ARG A 42 3.84 -10.28 -4.52
C ARG A 42 2.97 -10.55 -3.28
N PRO A 43 1.72 -11.03 -3.43
CA PRO A 43 0.75 -11.07 -2.34
C PRO A 43 1.19 -11.94 -1.16
N TRP A 44 0.69 -11.57 0.02
CA TRP A 44 0.69 -12.43 1.19
C TRP A 44 -0.52 -13.35 1.13
N CYS A 45 -0.34 -14.48 0.48
CA CYS A 45 -1.34 -15.54 0.41
C CYS A 45 -0.61 -16.87 0.59
N TRP A 46 -0.95 -17.65 1.60
CA TRP A 46 -0.28 -18.92 1.86
C TRP A 46 -0.46 -19.92 0.72
N TYR A 47 -1.59 -19.95 0.00
CA TYR A 47 -1.78 -20.79 -1.17
C TYR A 47 -0.81 -20.42 -2.29
N PHE A 48 -0.70 -19.12 -2.60
CA PHE A 48 0.27 -18.60 -3.56
C PHE A 48 1.71 -18.94 -3.14
N ARG A 49 2.06 -18.67 -1.87
CA ARG A 49 3.43 -18.90 -1.35
C ARG A 49 3.82 -20.37 -1.28
N GLN A 50 2.85 -21.29 -1.19
CA GLN A 50 3.07 -22.74 -1.19
C GLN A 50 2.97 -23.37 -2.59
N GLY A 51 2.83 -22.57 -3.66
CA GLY A 51 2.84 -23.06 -5.04
C GLY A 51 1.54 -23.73 -5.51
N PHE A 52 0.41 -23.48 -4.83
CA PHE A 52 -0.88 -23.98 -5.32
C PHE A 52 -1.15 -23.45 -6.74
N PRO A 53 -1.72 -24.27 -7.65
CA PRO A 53 -2.07 -23.89 -9.01
C PRO A 53 -3.30 -22.96 -9.02
N CYS A 54 -3.17 -21.78 -8.42
CA CYS A 54 -4.20 -20.75 -8.36
C CYS A 54 -4.09 -19.80 -9.57
N PHE A 55 -5.03 -18.87 -9.71
CA PHE A 55 -5.01 -17.84 -10.77
C PHE A 55 -3.65 -17.14 -10.91
N LYS A 56 -2.96 -16.85 -9.80
CA LYS A 56 -1.63 -16.21 -9.80
C LYS A 56 -0.50 -17.10 -10.33
N HIS A 57 -0.73 -18.41 -10.42
CA HIS A 57 0.18 -19.42 -11.00
C HIS A 57 -0.36 -20.02 -12.30
N GLY A 58 -1.28 -19.32 -12.98
CA GLY A 58 -1.86 -19.77 -14.24
C GLY A 58 -2.95 -20.84 -14.13
N GLY A 59 -3.41 -21.14 -12.90
CA GLY A 59 -4.55 -22.04 -12.67
C GLY A 59 -5.91 -21.33 -12.82
N ASP A 60 -6.98 -22.03 -12.47
CA ASP A 60 -8.36 -21.68 -12.76
C ASP A 60 -9.21 -21.28 -11.54
N ARG A 61 -8.62 -21.19 -10.34
CA ARG A 61 -9.38 -20.91 -9.11
C ARG A 61 -8.59 -20.18 -8.06
N CYS A 62 -9.30 -19.59 -7.09
CA CYS A 62 -8.75 -19.07 -5.84
C CYS A 62 -9.09 -20.03 -4.70
N TYR A 63 -8.06 -20.61 -4.08
CA TYR A 63 -8.23 -21.62 -3.02
C TYR A 63 -8.77 -21.04 -1.71
N SER A 64 -8.63 -19.71 -1.48
CA SER A 64 -9.19 -19.07 -0.28
C SER A 64 -10.73 -19.02 -0.26
N VAL A 65 -11.39 -19.20 -1.40
CA VAL A 65 -12.87 -19.18 -1.47
C VAL A 65 -13.51 -20.29 -0.65
N VAL A 66 -12.90 -21.48 -0.66
CA VAL A 66 -13.40 -22.66 0.06
C VAL A 66 -12.47 -23.13 1.16
N GLY A 67 -11.30 -22.53 1.28
CA GLY A 67 -10.29 -22.88 2.27
C GLY A 67 -10.16 -21.84 3.38
N GLN A 68 -9.00 -21.86 4.07
CA GLN A 68 -8.67 -20.85 5.07
C GLN A 68 -8.51 -19.47 4.42
N ASN A 69 -9.18 -18.47 4.95
CA ASN A 69 -9.24 -17.13 4.33
C ASN A 69 -9.20 -15.95 5.32
N GLN A 70 -8.84 -16.19 6.58
CA GLN A 70 -8.86 -15.19 7.66
C GLN A 70 -8.05 -13.92 7.35
N LEU A 71 -7.02 -14.03 6.50
CA LEU A 71 -6.13 -12.92 6.10
C LEU A 71 -6.23 -12.64 4.59
N HIS A 72 -7.42 -12.82 4.03
CA HIS A 72 -7.69 -12.54 2.61
C HIS A 72 -8.60 -11.34 2.44
N ALA A 73 -8.72 -10.86 1.21
CA ALA A 73 -9.43 -9.62 0.88
C ALA A 73 -10.91 -9.66 1.29
N ILE A 74 -11.35 -8.60 1.96
CA ILE A 74 -12.76 -8.31 2.26
C ILE A 74 -13.32 -7.24 1.33
N PHE A 75 -12.45 -6.48 0.65
CA PHE A 75 -12.82 -5.51 -0.39
C PHE A 75 -12.10 -5.84 -1.70
N GLY A 76 -12.73 -5.52 -2.83
CA GLY A 76 -12.12 -5.59 -4.16
C GLY A 76 -11.59 -6.96 -4.60
N GLY A 77 -11.84 -8.02 -3.84
CA GLY A 77 -11.48 -9.38 -4.21
C GLY A 77 -12.32 -9.93 -5.36
N GLY A 78 -11.85 -11.03 -5.96
CA GLY A 78 -12.48 -11.72 -7.08
C GLY A 78 -11.88 -11.30 -8.44
N PRO A 79 -11.49 -12.31 -9.24
CA PRO A 79 -11.55 -13.75 -8.96
C PRO A 79 -10.47 -14.24 -7.96
N SER A 80 -9.47 -13.44 -7.62
CA SER A 80 -8.43 -13.75 -6.64
C SER A 80 -8.59 -12.86 -5.40
N PHE A 81 -8.70 -13.46 -4.21
CA PHE A 81 -8.94 -12.74 -2.95
C PHE A 81 -7.64 -12.47 -2.17
N ILE A 82 -6.55 -12.20 -2.86
CA ILE A 82 -5.28 -11.81 -2.24
C ILE A 82 -5.40 -10.44 -1.56
N VAL A 83 -4.50 -10.17 -0.61
CA VAL A 83 -4.28 -8.82 -0.08
C VAL A 83 -2.90 -8.29 -0.49
N HIS A 84 -2.80 -6.98 -0.69
CA HIS A 84 -1.52 -6.33 -0.92
C HIS A 84 -0.77 -6.21 0.42
N PRO A 85 0.49 -6.68 0.52
CA PRO A 85 1.18 -6.82 1.80
C PRO A 85 1.98 -5.58 2.23
N SER A 86 2.08 -4.55 1.38
CA SER A 86 2.89 -3.37 1.65
C SER A 86 2.25 -2.47 2.70
N ASP A 87 3.00 -2.15 3.76
CA ASP A 87 2.60 -1.15 4.75
C ASP A 87 2.76 0.28 4.20
N THR A 88 3.74 0.51 3.30
CA THR A 88 3.98 1.86 2.75
C THR A 88 3.05 2.24 1.59
N ALA A 89 2.44 1.28 0.91
CA ALA A 89 1.56 1.55 -0.22
C ALA A 89 0.30 2.37 0.17
N PRO A 90 -0.42 2.07 1.28
CA PRO A 90 -1.50 2.93 1.76
C PRO A 90 -1.05 4.35 2.09
N ALA A 91 0.12 4.50 2.72
CA ALA A 91 0.67 5.81 3.06
C ALA A 91 0.99 6.65 1.82
N LEU A 92 1.62 6.05 0.81
CA LEU A 92 1.94 6.72 -0.45
C LEU A 92 0.69 7.10 -1.25
N MET A 93 -0.34 6.25 -1.24
CA MET A 93 -1.61 6.57 -1.87
C MET A 93 -2.33 7.72 -1.13
N ALA A 94 -2.32 7.73 0.19
CA ALA A 94 -2.91 8.82 0.99
C ALA A 94 -2.18 10.16 0.80
N LEU A 95 -0.86 10.12 0.54
CA LEU A 95 -0.02 11.26 0.20
C LEU A 95 -0.14 11.71 -1.26
N GLU A 96 -0.90 11.01 -2.09
CA GLU A 96 -1.01 11.30 -3.53
C GLU A 96 0.36 11.26 -4.24
N ALA A 97 1.21 10.31 -3.87
CA ALA A 97 2.54 10.15 -4.43
C ALA A 97 2.51 9.84 -5.94
N MET A 98 3.55 10.26 -6.65
CA MET A 98 3.77 9.95 -8.06
C MET A 98 4.91 8.95 -8.20
N PHE A 99 4.75 7.96 -9.06
CA PHE A 99 5.70 6.89 -9.30
C PHE A 99 6.33 7.03 -10.68
N ARG A 100 7.66 7.17 -10.73
CA ARG A 100 8.44 7.21 -11.97
C ARG A 100 8.91 5.80 -12.31
N ILE A 101 8.53 5.36 -13.49
CA ILE A 101 8.81 4.03 -14.03
C ILE A 101 9.71 4.20 -15.25
N ALA A 102 10.81 3.44 -15.30
CA ALA A 102 11.71 3.38 -16.45
C ALA A 102 11.58 2.02 -17.14
N GLY A 103 11.64 2.03 -18.46
CA GLY A 103 11.61 0.86 -19.33
C GLY A 103 12.34 1.10 -20.64
N PRO A 104 12.35 0.13 -21.56
CA PRO A 104 13.06 0.22 -22.86
C PRO A 104 12.60 1.41 -23.72
N ASP A 105 11.33 1.80 -23.60
CA ASP A 105 10.74 2.90 -24.38
C ASP A 105 10.86 4.26 -23.70
N GLY A 106 11.57 4.36 -22.57
CA GLY A 106 11.78 5.58 -21.80
C GLY A 106 11.15 5.57 -20.43
N GLU A 107 10.88 6.76 -19.89
CA GLU A 107 10.31 6.94 -18.56
C GLU A 107 8.85 7.44 -18.64
N ARG A 108 8.04 7.02 -17.66
CA ARG A 108 6.68 7.51 -17.46
C ARG A 108 6.42 7.75 -15.98
N VAL A 109 5.54 8.70 -15.67
CA VAL A 109 5.12 9.01 -14.30
C VAL A 109 3.64 8.70 -14.17
N VAL A 110 3.27 8.00 -13.10
CA VAL A 110 1.87 7.62 -12.82
C VAL A 110 1.54 7.93 -11.35
N PRO A 111 0.31 8.32 -11.03
CA PRO A 111 -0.11 8.46 -9.64
C PRO A 111 -0.14 7.11 -8.95
N ALA A 112 0.09 7.09 -7.63
CA ALA A 112 0.04 5.86 -6.83
C ALA A 112 -1.33 5.15 -6.91
N SER A 113 -2.43 5.90 -7.11
CA SER A 113 -3.77 5.37 -7.33
C SER A 113 -3.90 4.47 -8.56
N ASP A 114 -3.11 4.73 -9.59
CA ASP A 114 -3.20 4.07 -10.89
C ASP A 114 -2.12 2.99 -11.08
N PHE A 115 -1.28 2.81 -10.07
CA PHE A 115 -0.19 1.84 -10.11
C PHE A 115 -0.63 0.40 -9.81
N PHE A 116 -1.57 0.23 -8.90
CA PHE A 116 -2.02 -1.09 -8.44
C PHE A 116 -3.15 -1.62 -9.30
N VAL A 117 -3.18 -2.94 -9.52
CA VAL A 117 -4.13 -3.61 -10.42
C VAL A 117 -5.03 -4.55 -9.64
N LEU A 118 -6.34 -4.40 -9.83
CA LEU A 118 -7.32 -5.33 -9.25
C LEU A 118 -7.35 -6.65 -10.00
N PRO A 119 -7.57 -7.79 -9.30
CA PRO A 119 -7.64 -9.11 -9.93
C PRO A 119 -8.69 -9.26 -11.03
N ARG A 120 -9.75 -8.43 -11.01
CA ARG A 120 -10.79 -8.40 -12.05
C ARG A 120 -10.30 -7.78 -13.37
N GLU A 121 -9.24 -6.96 -13.31
CA GLU A 121 -8.61 -6.32 -14.47
C GLU A 121 -7.52 -7.20 -15.03
N GLU A 122 -6.62 -7.69 -14.16
CA GLU A 122 -5.56 -8.61 -14.51
C GLU A 122 -5.20 -9.48 -13.30
N VAL A 123 -5.54 -10.76 -13.37
CA VAL A 123 -5.42 -11.67 -12.23
C VAL A 123 -3.98 -12.13 -11.94
N SER A 124 -3.08 -12.04 -12.92
CA SER A 124 -1.70 -12.56 -12.79
C SER A 124 -0.74 -11.61 -12.09
N ARG A 125 -1.04 -10.32 -12.06
CA ARG A 125 -0.15 -9.27 -11.51
C ARG A 125 -0.82 -8.42 -10.43
N GLU A 126 -0.04 -7.61 -9.73
CA GLU A 126 -0.46 -6.71 -8.65
C GLU A 126 -0.30 -5.23 -9.00
N ASN A 127 0.44 -4.93 -10.06
CA ASN A 127 0.74 -3.56 -10.51
C ASN A 127 0.90 -3.51 -12.03
N ILE A 128 1.03 -2.29 -12.56
CA ILE A 128 1.09 -2.01 -13.99
C ILE A 128 2.47 -2.17 -14.62
N LEU A 129 3.52 -2.54 -13.86
CA LEU A 129 4.86 -2.72 -14.42
C LEU A 129 4.88 -3.79 -15.49
N GLY A 130 5.43 -3.46 -16.63
CA GLY A 130 5.79 -4.45 -17.66
C GLY A 130 6.96 -5.33 -17.20
N PRO A 131 7.25 -6.42 -17.94
CA PRO A 131 8.36 -7.33 -17.59
C PRO A 131 9.74 -6.66 -17.61
N ASP A 132 9.90 -5.61 -18.42
CA ASP A 132 11.16 -4.88 -18.61
C ASP A 132 11.12 -3.47 -18.00
N GLU A 133 10.15 -3.20 -17.10
CA GLU A 133 10.00 -1.93 -16.41
C GLU A 133 10.43 -2.01 -14.95
N VAL A 134 10.99 -0.91 -14.44
CA VAL A 134 11.45 -0.76 -13.06
C VAL A 134 10.89 0.54 -12.46
N LEU A 135 10.35 0.45 -11.24
CA LEU A 135 10.01 1.62 -10.44
C LEU A 135 11.31 2.24 -9.90
N ILE A 136 11.70 3.40 -10.41
CA ILE A 136 12.99 4.04 -10.11
C ILE A 136 12.90 5.18 -9.11
N GLU A 137 11.76 5.86 -9.00
CA GLU A 137 11.58 7.02 -8.13
C GLU A 137 10.15 7.13 -7.62
N ILE A 138 10.00 7.67 -6.43
CA ILE A 138 8.71 8.00 -5.80
C ILE A 138 8.77 9.46 -5.39
N GLU A 139 7.96 10.28 -6.03
CA GLU A 139 7.85 11.70 -5.77
C GLU A 139 6.68 11.97 -4.82
N LEU A 140 6.92 12.73 -3.76
CA LEU A 140 5.89 13.20 -2.85
C LEU A 140 5.50 14.63 -3.22
N PRO A 141 4.23 15.01 -3.12
CA PRO A 141 3.82 16.39 -3.30
C PRO A 141 4.49 17.28 -2.23
N PRO A 142 4.67 18.59 -2.48
CA PRO A 142 5.18 19.51 -1.48
C PRO A 142 4.38 19.45 -0.18
N ALA A 143 5.09 19.44 0.95
CA ALA A 143 4.44 19.45 2.24
C ALA A 143 3.56 20.69 2.40
N ARG A 144 2.37 20.52 2.97
CA ARG A 144 1.42 21.60 3.24
C ARG A 144 1.42 21.96 4.73
N GLN A 145 1.14 23.20 5.04
CA GLN A 145 0.88 23.62 6.42
C GLN A 145 -0.48 23.07 6.88
N ASN A 146 -0.64 22.85 8.18
CA ASN A 146 -1.89 22.34 8.80
C ASN A 146 -2.30 20.94 8.35
N VAL A 147 -1.37 20.15 7.82
CA VAL A 147 -1.61 18.75 7.49
C VAL A 147 -1.06 17.87 8.60
N GLU A 148 -1.95 17.09 9.20
CA GLU A 148 -1.64 16.04 10.15
C GLU A 148 -1.76 14.67 9.45
N SER A 149 -0.87 13.75 9.76
CA SER A 149 -0.93 12.42 9.15
C SER A 149 -0.43 11.33 10.09
N THR A 150 -1.01 10.15 9.99
CA THR A 150 -0.62 9.00 10.81
C THR A 150 -0.85 7.68 10.09
N TYR A 151 -0.12 6.65 10.50
CA TYR A 151 -0.29 5.28 10.07
C TYR A 151 -0.49 4.36 11.28
N VAL A 152 -1.59 3.64 11.30
CA VAL A 152 -1.90 2.67 12.35
C VAL A 152 -1.94 1.28 11.74
N LYS A 153 -1.25 0.33 12.37
CA LYS A 153 -1.19 -1.07 11.94
C LYS A 153 -1.65 -1.99 13.07
N ILE A 154 -2.68 -2.78 12.80
CA ILE A 154 -3.13 -3.86 13.68
C ILE A 154 -2.40 -5.14 13.30
N MET A 155 -1.78 -5.79 14.26
CA MET A 155 -0.89 -6.94 14.07
C MET A 155 -1.21 -8.04 15.06
N ASP A 156 -1.01 -9.31 14.67
CA ASP A 156 -1.11 -10.45 15.58
C ASP A 156 0.05 -10.53 16.59
N ARG A 157 1.17 -9.85 16.28
CA ARG A 157 2.38 -9.76 17.12
C ARG A 157 3.16 -8.49 16.78
N GLU A 158 4.00 -8.04 17.71
CA GLU A 158 4.71 -6.76 17.62
C GLU A 158 5.70 -6.64 16.43
N ALA A 159 6.23 -7.74 15.93
CA ALA A 159 7.19 -7.74 14.85
C ALA A 159 7.06 -8.95 13.93
N TRP A 160 7.64 -8.85 12.73
CA TRP A 160 7.68 -9.93 11.74
C TRP A 160 6.28 -10.45 11.38
N THR A 161 5.35 -9.55 11.15
CA THR A 161 4.01 -9.91 10.68
C THR A 161 3.48 -8.87 9.68
N HIS A 162 2.63 -9.33 8.78
CA HIS A 162 1.83 -8.44 7.95
C HIS A 162 0.70 -7.84 8.80
N ALA A 163 0.14 -6.74 8.34
CA ALA A 163 -1.04 -6.19 8.99
C ALA A 163 -2.24 -7.15 8.84
N VAL A 164 -3.05 -7.26 9.89
CA VAL A 164 -4.43 -7.76 9.79
C VAL A 164 -5.30 -6.67 9.16
N LEU A 165 -5.05 -5.43 9.56
CA LEU A 165 -5.64 -4.21 9.04
C LEU A 165 -4.64 -3.08 9.26
N SER A 166 -4.55 -2.17 8.31
CA SER A 166 -3.87 -0.89 8.56
C SER A 166 -4.65 0.28 7.96
N VAL A 167 -4.36 1.46 8.50
CA VAL A 167 -4.98 2.72 8.07
C VAL A 167 -3.90 3.77 7.90
N ALA A 168 -3.82 4.37 6.73
CA ALA A 168 -3.11 5.60 6.48
C ALA A 168 -4.12 6.76 6.45
N ALA A 169 -3.91 7.76 7.28
CA ALA A 169 -4.76 8.95 7.34
C ALA A 169 -3.93 10.22 7.13
N VAL A 170 -4.42 11.11 6.27
CA VAL A 170 -3.87 12.45 6.03
C VAL A 170 -5.02 13.44 6.10
N LEU A 171 -4.94 14.39 7.02
CA LEU A 171 -5.98 15.38 7.27
C LEU A 171 -5.40 16.80 7.18
N GLU A 172 -6.07 17.69 6.49
CA GLU A 172 -5.81 19.13 6.55
C GLU A 172 -6.83 19.78 7.49
N ILE A 173 -6.34 20.35 8.59
CA ILE A 173 -7.18 20.95 9.63
C ILE A 173 -6.88 22.44 9.71
N ASP A 174 -7.91 23.26 9.50
CA ASP A 174 -7.85 24.69 9.61
C ASP A 174 -8.89 25.19 10.61
N GLN A 175 -8.41 25.91 11.64
CA GLN A 175 -9.25 26.44 12.73
C GLN A 175 -10.16 25.38 13.39
N GLY A 176 -9.66 24.16 13.55
CA GLY A 176 -10.40 23.05 14.14
C GLY A 176 -11.41 22.37 13.21
N VAL A 177 -11.44 22.74 11.94
CA VAL A 177 -12.31 22.15 10.92
C VAL A 177 -11.48 21.34 9.92
N CYS A 178 -11.89 20.11 9.65
CA CYS A 178 -11.27 19.27 8.62
C CYS A 178 -11.60 19.84 7.22
N ARG A 179 -10.59 20.30 6.51
CA ARG A 179 -10.71 20.84 5.15
C ARG A 179 -10.49 19.79 4.07
N MET A 180 -9.65 18.81 4.36
CA MET A 180 -9.36 17.69 3.47
C MET A 180 -9.08 16.44 4.30
N ALA A 181 -9.54 15.31 3.83
CA ALA A 181 -9.22 13.99 4.37
C ALA A 181 -8.79 13.05 3.25
N ARG A 182 -7.80 12.20 3.53
CA ARG A 182 -7.42 11.03 2.73
C ARG A 182 -7.28 9.85 3.67
N ILE A 183 -8.10 8.83 3.44
CA ILE A 183 -8.12 7.60 4.26
C ILE A 183 -7.94 6.40 3.35
N VAL A 184 -6.86 5.67 3.58
CA VAL A 184 -6.52 4.48 2.79
C VAL A 184 -6.26 3.30 3.72
N LEU A 185 -6.98 2.21 3.49
CA LEU A 185 -6.80 0.96 4.22
C LEU A 185 -5.72 0.07 3.55
N GLY A 186 -4.97 -0.65 4.37
CA GLY A 186 -4.06 -1.70 3.94
C GLY A 186 -4.47 -3.07 4.48
N ALA A 187 -3.99 -4.12 3.85
CA ALA A 187 -4.20 -5.53 4.20
C ALA A 187 -5.66 -6.05 4.10
N VAL A 188 -6.57 -5.28 3.53
CA VAL A 188 -8.00 -5.65 3.41
C VAL A 188 -8.45 -5.88 1.97
N ALA A 189 -7.60 -5.56 1.00
CA ALA A 189 -7.90 -5.61 -0.43
C ALA A 189 -6.66 -6.00 -1.25
N PRO A 190 -6.83 -6.39 -2.52
CA PRO A 190 -5.72 -6.65 -3.44
C PRO A 190 -4.86 -5.42 -3.76
N ILE A 191 -5.36 -4.23 -3.49
CA ILE A 191 -4.69 -2.94 -3.64
C ILE A 191 -4.84 -2.13 -2.35
N PRO A 192 -4.07 -1.07 -2.10
CA PRO A 192 -4.41 -0.08 -1.08
C PRO A 192 -5.83 0.44 -1.31
N TRP A 193 -6.69 0.40 -0.28
CA TRP A 193 -8.13 0.61 -0.45
C TRP A 193 -8.54 2.00 0.02
N HIS A 194 -8.78 2.88 -0.93
CA HIS A 194 -9.22 4.26 -0.69
C HIS A 194 -10.68 4.34 -0.22
N LEU A 195 -10.98 5.23 0.74
CA LEU A 195 -12.31 5.38 1.35
C LEU A 195 -12.94 6.77 1.13
N PRO A 196 -13.30 7.16 -0.12
CA PRO A 196 -13.83 8.50 -0.41
C PRO A 196 -15.14 8.82 0.31
N HIS A 197 -15.91 7.80 0.68
CA HIS A 197 -17.17 8.00 1.42
C HIS A 197 -16.88 8.48 2.86
N VAL A 198 -15.92 7.86 3.54
CA VAL A 198 -15.50 8.25 4.90
C VAL A 198 -14.89 9.66 4.89
N GLU A 199 -14.07 9.98 3.88
CA GLU A 199 -13.45 11.29 3.72
C GLU A 199 -14.51 12.41 3.63
N ARG A 200 -15.55 12.19 2.82
CA ARG A 200 -16.67 13.16 2.71
C ARG A 200 -17.44 13.38 4.02
N MET A 201 -17.45 12.40 4.91
CA MET A 201 -18.10 12.52 6.22
C MET A 201 -17.26 13.36 7.20
N LEU A 202 -15.94 13.38 7.03
CA LEU A 202 -15.00 14.11 7.88
C LEU A 202 -14.87 15.58 7.48
N VAL A 203 -14.95 15.86 6.18
CA VAL A 203 -14.82 17.25 5.68
C VAL A 203 -15.95 18.12 6.19
N GLY A 204 -15.56 19.24 6.81
CA GLY A 204 -16.48 20.22 7.40
C GLY A 204 -16.86 19.94 8.86
N GLN A 205 -16.32 18.87 9.46
CA GLN A 205 -16.53 18.56 10.90
C GLN A 205 -15.49 19.27 11.75
#